data_5bc96808e0caba0d70238e3f48797a07
#
_entry.id   5bc96808e0caba0d70238e3f48797a07
#
_cell.length_a   1.000
_cell.length_b   1.000
_cell.length_c   1.000
_cell.angle_alpha   90.00
_cell.angle_beta   90.00
_cell.angle_gamma   90.00
#
_symmetry.space_group_name_H-M   'P 1'
#
loop_
_entity.id
_entity.type
_entity.pdbx_description
1 polymer ?
#
loop_
_entity_poly.entity_id
_entity_poly.type
_entity_poly.pdbx_seq_one_letter_code
_entity_poly.pdbx_strand_id
1 'polypeptide(L)'
;MSKLALDRKLAALEALRSSDDRAASRDQLRKALNDRNNYVVSRAAAIAADMRRDELLPDVLAAFDRFFVDPVKTDPQCLAKNALASALRDLGHRGAEAFSRGIVHVQLEPTWGGRADSAGTLRGICALALADCPLDPLEILTYLADGLADPDKLVRINSAIAISQLGRPEGVLLLRLKLLSGDGEPDVLGQCFTSLLGLAPTGGVSFVSRFLRSTDEEVRLEAASALAQCRDPRAVEALAEFWQEPLLSLDVRRAIVIGLGASPLPEAANFLLTCVSHEPPELAETAIASLATSRFQAESRPRLAAAVHARANAHLKSIFDQKFSPATPT
;
A
#
# COMPACT_ATOMS: atom_id res chain seq x y z
N MET A 1 -26.66 -21.55 -12.96
CA MET A 1 -27.49 -20.30 -12.93
C MET A 1 -27.34 -19.63 -14.27
N SER A 2 -28.40 -19.08 -14.91
CA SER A 2 -28.24 -18.31 -16.14
C SER A 2 -27.54 -16.97 -15.86
N LYS A 3 -26.80 -16.43 -16.83
CA LYS A 3 -26.12 -15.12 -16.73
C LYS A 3 -27.11 -14.02 -16.28
N LEU A 4 -28.30 -13.96 -16.91
CA LEU A 4 -29.35 -12.98 -16.57
C LEU A 4 -29.83 -13.08 -15.10
N ALA A 5 -29.88 -14.31 -14.55
CA ALA A 5 -30.29 -14.50 -13.16
C ALA A 5 -29.19 -14.07 -12.18
N LEU A 6 -27.92 -14.25 -12.56
CA LEU A 6 -26.78 -13.73 -11.79
C LEU A 6 -26.77 -12.20 -11.79
N ASP A 7 -26.90 -11.58 -12.97
CA ASP A 7 -26.88 -10.12 -13.12
C ASP A 7 -28.01 -9.46 -12.31
N ARG A 8 -29.20 -10.06 -12.29
CA ARG A 8 -30.33 -9.58 -11.45
C ARG A 8 -30.02 -9.66 -9.96
N LYS A 9 -29.39 -10.76 -9.49
CA LYS A 9 -28.98 -10.89 -8.08
C LYS A 9 -27.96 -9.84 -7.70
N LEU A 10 -26.95 -9.62 -8.54
CA LEU A 10 -25.91 -8.62 -8.30
C LEU A 10 -26.49 -7.20 -8.28
N ALA A 11 -27.35 -6.86 -9.23
CA ALA A 11 -28.03 -5.56 -9.25
C ALA A 11 -28.92 -5.34 -8.00
N ALA A 12 -29.62 -6.37 -7.54
CA ALA A 12 -30.41 -6.30 -6.31
C ALA A 12 -29.51 -6.07 -5.06
N LEU A 13 -28.31 -6.70 -5.01
CA LEU A 13 -27.36 -6.46 -3.93
C LEU A 13 -26.82 -5.03 -3.95
N GLU A 14 -26.47 -4.49 -5.15
CA GLU A 14 -25.99 -3.10 -5.24
C GLU A 14 -27.05 -2.09 -4.76
N ALA A 15 -28.32 -2.33 -5.05
CA ALA A 15 -29.40 -1.45 -4.60
C ALA A 15 -29.51 -1.36 -3.07
N LEU A 16 -28.95 -2.33 -2.31
CA LEU A 16 -28.93 -2.30 -0.85
C LEU A 16 -28.08 -1.17 -0.28
N ARG A 17 -27.08 -0.68 -1.05
CA ARG A 17 -26.20 0.42 -0.61
C ARG A 17 -26.96 1.73 -0.36
N SER A 18 -28.04 1.96 -1.10
CA SER A 18 -28.89 3.13 -0.99
C SER A 18 -30.22 2.88 -0.26
N SER A 19 -30.38 1.69 0.35
CA SER A 19 -31.61 1.34 1.06
C SER A 19 -31.60 1.88 2.48
N ASP A 20 -32.65 2.60 2.84
CA ASP A 20 -32.87 3.11 4.22
C ASP A 20 -33.35 2.01 5.17
N ASP A 21 -33.93 0.91 4.65
CA ASP A 21 -34.37 -0.24 5.46
C ASP A 21 -33.16 -1.12 5.86
N ARG A 22 -32.64 -0.82 7.04
CA ARG A 22 -31.49 -1.52 7.58
C ARG A 22 -31.76 -3.00 7.88
N ALA A 23 -32.98 -3.35 8.30
CA ALA A 23 -33.35 -4.72 8.66
C ALA A 23 -33.51 -5.59 7.41
N ALA A 24 -34.25 -5.10 6.40
CA ALA A 24 -34.41 -5.82 5.14
C ALA A 24 -33.06 -5.98 4.40
N SER A 25 -32.21 -4.96 4.41
CA SER A 25 -30.87 -5.03 3.81
C SER A 25 -30.00 -6.09 4.50
N ARG A 26 -30.01 -6.16 5.83
CA ARG A 26 -29.31 -7.18 6.61
C ARG A 26 -29.74 -8.59 6.21
N ASP A 27 -31.04 -8.84 6.17
CA ASP A 27 -31.58 -10.19 5.90
C ASP A 27 -31.29 -10.63 4.45
N GLN A 28 -31.31 -9.68 3.50
CA GLN A 28 -30.92 -9.93 2.10
C GLN A 28 -29.42 -10.22 1.99
N LEU A 29 -28.56 -9.47 2.67
CA LEU A 29 -27.11 -9.72 2.69
C LEU A 29 -26.80 -11.08 3.33
N ARG A 30 -27.45 -11.43 4.46
CA ARG A 30 -27.30 -12.74 5.09
C ARG A 30 -27.68 -13.87 4.12
N LYS A 31 -28.78 -13.74 3.40
CA LYS A 31 -29.18 -14.71 2.38
C LYS A 31 -28.16 -14.83 1.26
N ALA A 32 -27.58 -13.70 0.82
CA ALA A 32 -26.57 -13.68 -0.24
C ALA A 32 -25.23 -14.26 0.22
N LEU A 33 -24.81 -14.03 1.46
CA LEU A 33 -23.63 -14.66 2.07
C LEU A 33 -23.76 -16.20 2.12
N ASN A 34 -24.98 -16.73 2.18
CA ASN A 34 -25.28 -18.16 2.13
C ASN A 34 -25.49 -18.71 0.71
N ASP A 35 -25.34 -17.91 -0.35
CA ASP A 35 -25.43 -18.37 -1.74
C ASP A 35 -24.29 -19.34 -2.08
N ARG A 36 -24.55 -20.26 -3.03
CA ARG A 36 -23.53 -21.19 -3.54
C ARG A 36 -22.58 -20.57 -4.57
N ASN A 37 -22.97 -19.43 -5.13
CA ASN A 37 -22.20 -18.76 -6.17
C ASN A 37 -21.20 -17.79 -5.52
N ASN A 38 -19.91 -18.00 -5.78
CA ASN A 38 -18.82 -17.21 -5.21
C ASN A 38 -18.87 -15.72 -5.59
N TYR A 39 -19.39 -15.35 -6.78
CA TYR A 39 -19.60 -13.94 -7.17
C TYR A 39 -20.66 -13.26 -6.31
N VAL A 40 -21.75 -13.94 -6.02
CA VAL A 40 -22.82 -13.41 -5.16
C VAL A 40 -22.30 -13.19 -3.75
N VAL A 41 -21.56 -14.17 -3.22
CA VAL A 41 -20.99 -14.10 -1.87
C VAL A 41 -19.91 -13.02 -1.79
N SER A 42 -18.99 -12.93 -2.77
CA SER A 42 -17.96 -11.89 -2.79
C SER A 42 -18.58 -10.49 -2.79
N ARG A 43 -19.65 -10.29 -3.57
CA ARG A 43 -20.34 -8.99 -3.61
C ARG A 43 -21.06 -8.67 -2.32
N ALA A 44 -21.75 -9.66 -1.73
CA ALA A 44 -22.42 -9.49 -0.45
C ALA A 44 -21.44 -9.16 0.69
N ALA A 45 -20.26 -9.80 0.72
CA ALA A 45 -19.22 -9.54 1.69
C ALA A 45 -18.68 -8.11 1.57
N ALA A 46 -18.38 -7.66 0.35
CA ALA A 46 -17.91 -6.29 0.10
C ALA A 46 -18.96 -5.25 0.54
N ILE A 47 -20.23 -5.45 0.20
CA ILE A 47 -21.32 -4.54 0.60
C ILE A 47 -21.50 -4.53 2.12
N ALA A 48 -21.44 -5.70 2.78
CA ALA A 48 -21.53 -5.78 4.23
C ALA A 48 -20.42 -4.99 4.93
N ALA A 49 -19.17 -5.07 4.42
CA ALA A 49 -18.03 -4.32 4.93
C ALA A 49 -18.19 -2.81 4.70
N ASP A 50 -18.53 -2.39 3.47
CA ASP A 50 -18.70 -0.97 3.11
C ASP A 50 -19.83 -0.30 3.93
N MET A 51 -20.91 -1.03 4.20
CA MET A 51 -22.04 -0.56 5.01
C MET A 51 -21.82 -0.72 6.52
N ARG A 52 -20.65 -1.20 6.97
CA ARG A 52 -20.34 -1.47 8.39
C ARG A 52 -21.41 -2.31 9.08
N ARG A 53 -21.74 -3.47 8.47
CA ARG A 53 -22.74 -4.42 8.99
C ARG A 53 -22.08 -5.41 9.94
N ASP A 54 -21.63 -4.92 11.10
CA ASP A 54 -20.90 -5.72 12.10
C ASP A 54 -21.75 -6.91 12.60
N GLU A 55 -23.08 -6.77 12.57
CA GLU A 55 -24.03 -7.84 12.91
C GLU A 55 -24.00 -9.06 11.97
N LEU A 56 -23.37 -8.91 10.77
CA LEU A 56 -23.19 -10.01 9.82
C LEU A 56 -21.83 -10.72 9.94
N LEU A 57 -20.98 -10.29 10.87
CA LEU A 57 -19.66 -10.89 11.06
C LEU A 57 -19.69 -12.41 11.25
N PRO A 58 -20.63 -13.01 12.01
CA PRO A 58 -20.75 -14.47 12.09
C PRO A 58 -21.13 -15.12 10.76
N ASP A 59 -21.98 -14.47 9.95
CA ASP A 59 -22.39 -14.96 8.64
C ASP A 59 -21.22 -14.90 7.63
N VAL A 60 -20.40 -13.83 7.68
CA VAL A 60 -19.19 -13.67 6.87
C VAL A 60 -18.16 -14.75 7.22
N LEU A 61 -17.94 -15.01 8.52
CA LEU A 61 -17.03 -16.05 8.99
C LEU A 61 -17.47 -17.44 8.54
N ALA A 62 -18.73 -17.77 8.72
CA ALA A 62 -19.28 -19.06 8.27
C ALA A 62 -19.19 -19.25 6.76
N ALA A 63 -19.37 -18.16 5.98
CA ALA A 63 -19.17 -18.20 4.54
C ALA A 63 -17.70 -18.43 4.17
N PHE A 64 -16.77 -17.74 4.87
CA PHE A 64 -15.33 -17.92 4.68
C PHE A 64 -14.91 -19.38 4.90
N ASP A 65 -15.33 -19.99 6.01
CA ASP A 65 -15.02 -21.38 6.33
C ASP A 65 -15.51 -22.36 5.26
N ARG A 66 -16.71 -22.12 4.76
CA ARG A 66 -17.33 -22.99 3.75
C ARG A 66 -16.53 -23.07 2.45
N PHE A 67 -15.89 -21.99 2.01
CA PHE A 67 -15.15 -21.96 0.75
C PHE A 67 -13.77 -22.65 0.80
N PHE A 68 -13.36 -23.16 1.94
CA PHE A 68 -12.20 -24.06 2.03
C PHE A 68 -12.56 -25.52 1.73
N VAL A 69 -13.86 -25.86 1.63
CA VAL A 69 -14.31 -27.21 1.23
C VAL A 69 -14.38 -27.28 -0.29
N ASP A 70 -13.59 -28.15 -0.91
CA ASP A 70 -13.46 -28.31 -2.35
C ASP A 70 -13.19 -26.96 -3.08
N PRO A 71 -12.13 -26.22 -2.67
CA PRO A 71 -12.01 -24.80 -2.95
C PRO A 71 -11.90 -24.46 -4.44
N VAL A 72 -11.23 -25.29 -5.25
CA VAL A 72 -11.09 -25.08 -6.70
C VAL A 72 -12.46 -25.11 -7.41
N LYS A 73 -13.40 -25.92 -6.92
CA LYS A 73 -14.72 -26.05 -7.51
C LYS A 73 -15.71 -25.05 -6.97
N THR A 74 -15.67 -24.79 -5.66
CA THR A 74 -16.64 -23.90 -4.98
C THR A 74 -16.27 -22.44 -5.12
N ASP A 75 -14.98 -22.13 -5.19
CA ASP A 75 -14.47 -20.76 -5.25
C ASP A 75 -13.25 -20.63 -6.17
N PRO A 76 -13.45 -20.80 -7.49
CA PRO A 76 -12.37 -20.56 -8.45
C PRO A 76 -11.77 -19.16 -8.28
N GLN A 77 -10.44 -19.06 -8.40
CA GLN A 77 -9.64 -17.85 -8.24
C GLN A 77 -9.72 -17.21 -6.83
N CYS A 78 -10.12 -17.98 -5.83
CA CYS A 78 -10.28 -17.48 -4.44
C CYS A 78 -11.17 -16.22 -4.33
N LEU A 79 -12.08 -16.00 -5.27
CA LEU A 79 -12.84 -14.75 -5.40
C LEU A 79 -13.67 -14.46 -4.13
N ALA A 80 -14.41 -15.45 -3.63
CA ALA A 80 -15.19 -15.28 -2.41
C ALA A 80 -14.28 -15.20 -1.18
N LYS A 81 -13.25 -16.08 -1.08
CA LYS A 81 -12.31 -16.04 0.07
C LYS A 81 -11.59 -14.69 0.19
N ASN A 82 -11.17 -14.11 -0.94
CA ASN A 82 -10.53 -12.78 -0.93
C ASN A 82 -11.47 -11.70 -0.37
N ALA A 83 -12.70 -11.64 -0.87
CA ALA A 83 -13.70 -10.66 -0.43
C ALA A 83 -14.12 -10.88 1.03
N LEU A 84 -14.28 -12.14 1.44
CA LEU A 84 -14.67 -12.50 2.82
C LEU A 84 -13.53 -12.19 3.81
N ALA A 85 -12.27 -12.48 3.47
CA ALA A 85 -11.12 -12.13 4.30
C ALA A 85 -10.98 -10.61 4.47
N SER A 86 -11.17 -9.84 3.38
CA SER A 86 -11.22 -8.37 3.46
C SER A 86 -12.35 -7.90 4.34
N ALA A 87 -13.57 -8.45 4.16
CA ALA A 87 -14.72 -8.07 4.97
C ALA A 87 -14.54 -8.42 6.45
N LEU A 88 -13.97 -9.59 6.79
CA LEU A 88 -13.64 -9.95 8.16
C LEU A 88 -12.69 -8.91 8.80
N ARG A 89 -11.63 -8.53 8.09
CA ARG A 89 -10.69 -7.51 8.57
C ARG A 89 -11.36 -6.16 8.75
N ASP A 90 -12.11 -5.69 7.74
CA ASP A 90 -12.73 -4.37 7.71
C ASP A 90 -13.87 -4.22 8.73
N LEU A 91 -14.55 -5.33 9.08
CA LEU A 91 -15.54 -5.44 10.17
C LEU A 91 -14.88 -5.69 11.54
N GLY A 92 -13.54 -5.69 11.62
CA GLY A 92 -12.82 -5.77 12.88
C GLY A 92 -12.78 -7.18 13.51
N HIS A 93 -12.91 -8.25 12.70
CA HIS A 93 -12.73 -9.61 13.22
C HIS A 93 -11.27 -9.81 13.69
N ARG A 94 -11.10 -10.31 14.90
CA ARG A 94 -9.78 -10.55 15.52
C ARG A 94 -9.51 -12.01 15.85
N GLY A 95 -10.36 -12.93 15.40
CA GLY A 95 -10.14 -14.37 15.55
C GLY A 95 -9.02 -14.84 14.64
N ALA A 96 -7.88 -15.19 15.22
CA ALA A 96 -6.67 -15.54 14.46
C ALA A 96 -6.83 -16.80 13.60
N GLU A 97 -7.68 -17.76 14.00
CA GLU A 97 -7.85 -19.04 13.31
C GLU A 97 -8.21 -18.88 11.84
N ALA A 98 -9.14 -17.96 11.52
CA ALA A 98 -9.54 -17.70 10.14
C ALA A 98 -8.34 -17.20 9.29
N PHE A 99 -7.58 -16.25 9.82
CA PHE A 99 -6.47 -15.65 9.09
C PHE A 99 -5.22 -16.54 9.04
N SER A 100 -4.94 -17.30 10.12
CA SER A 100 -3.86 -18.31 10.13
C SER A 100 -4.09 -19.41 9.10
N ARG A 101 -5.35 -19.84 8.91
CA ARG A 101 -5.71 -20.77 7.84
C ARG A 101 -5.56 -20.15 6.45
N GLY A 102 -5.97 -18.88 6.31
CA GLY A 102 -5.90 -18.18 5.02
C GLY A 102 -4.47 -17.88 4.57
N ILE A 103 -3.57 -17.52 5.49
CA ILE A 103 -2.17 -17.16 5.14
C ILE A 103 -1.34 -18.34 4.62
N VAL A 104 -1.71 -19.57 5.00
CA VAL A 104 -1.02 -20.79 4.51
C VAL A 104 -1.76 -21.48 3.36
N HIS A 105 -2.89 -20.92 2.90
CA HIS A 105 -3.70 -21.53 1.86
C HIS A 105 -3.04 -21.44 0.49
N VAL A 106 -2.96 -22.58 -0.21
CA VAL A 106 -2.52 -22.71 -1.60
C VAL A 106 -3.66 -23.31 -2.41
N GLN A 107 -4.01 -22.68 -3.54
CA GLN A 107 -5.07 -23.16 -4.42
C GLN A 107 -4.57 -23.28 -5.86
N LEU A 108 -4.09 -24.48 -6.20
CA LEU A 108 -3.59 -24.78 -7.53
C LEU A 108 -4.74 -25.00 -8.50
N GLU A 109 -4.93 -24.08 -9.44
CA GLU A 109 -5.96 -24.15 -10.46
C GLU A 109 -5.36 -24.45 -11.84
N PRO A 110 -6.13 -25.16 -12.71
CA PRO A 110 -5.69 -25.39 -14.08
C PRO A 110 -5.54 -24.08 -14.85
N THR A 111 -4.43 -23.94 -15.56
CA THR A 111 -4.15 -22.83 -16.48
C THR A 111 -3.68 -23.39 -17.82
N TRP A 112 -3.63 -22.53 -18.85
CA TRP A 112 -3.04 -22.94 -20.12
C TRP A 112 -1.56 -23.24 -19.91
N GLY A 113 -1.20 -24.52 -20.03
CA GLY A 113 0.19 -24.99 -19.85
C GLY A 113 0.55 -25.51 -18.46
N GLY A 114 -0.40 -25.63 -17.51
CA GLY A 114 -0.08 -26.15 -16.17
C GLY A 114 -1.09 -25.86 -15.09
N ARG A 115 -0.59 -25.54 -13.91
CA ARG A 115 -1.38 -25.12 -12.75
C ARG A 115 -0.74 -23.86 -12.16
N ALA A 116 -1.57 -22.92 -11.75
CA ALA A 116 -1.13 -21.71 -11.04
C ALA A 116 -1.84 -21.60 -9.69
N ASP A 117 -1.14 -21.06 -8.71
CA ASP A 117 -1.73 -20.76 -7.42
C ASP A 117 -2.53 -19.45 -7.50
N SER A 118 -3.81 -19.53 -7.17
CA SER A 118 -4.73 -18.38 -7.17
C SER A 118 -4.93 -17.75 -5.78
N ALA A 119 -4.26 -18.27 -4.74
CA ALA A 119 -4.49 -17.84 -3.36
C ALA A 119 -3.56 -16.72 -2.87
N GLY A 120 -2.68 -16.17 -3.71
CA GLY A 120 -1.74 -15.12 -3.31
C GLY A 120 -2.44 -13.91 -2.67
N THR A 121 -3.49 -13.39 -3.31
CA THR A 121 -4.28 -12.26 -2.75
C THR A 121 -4.86 -12.60 -1.36
N LEU A 122 -5.40 -13.80 -1.17
CA LEU A 122 -5.92 -14.25 0.12
C LEU A 122 -4.83 -14.23 1.19
N ARG A 123 -3.67 -14.84 0.89
CA ARG A 123 -2.53 -14.88 1.83
C ARG A 123 -2.09 -13.48 2.23
N GLY A 124 -1.99 -12.56 1.25
CA GLY A 124 -1.62 -11.16 1.51
C GLY A 124 -2.61 -10.41 2.41
N ILE A 125 -3.92 -10.62 2.21
CA ILE A 125 -4.96 -10.03 3.08
C ILE A 125 -4.84 -10.60 4.49
N CYS A 126 -4.66 -11.91 4.62
CA CYS A 126 -4.55 -12.58 5.92
C CYS A 126 -3.26 -12.17 6.67
N ALA A 127 -2.15 -11.92 5.96
CA ALA A 127 -0.92 -11.39 6.54
C ALA A 127 -1.17 -10.04 7.24
N LEU A 128 -1.87 -9.12 6.56
CA LEU A 128 -2.24 -7.82 7.15
C LEU A 128 -3.17 -7.96 8.35
N ALA A 129 -4.16 -8.86 8.26
CA ALA A 129 -5.14 -9.06 9.32
C ALA A 129 -4.54 -9.69 10.58
N LEU A 130 -3.54 -10.58 10.44
CA LEU A 130 -2.86 -11.22 11.57
C LEU A 130 -2.12 -10.22 12.46
N ALA A 131 -1.64 -9.11 11.91
CA ALA A 131 -0.97 -8.07 12.71
C ALA A 131 -1.87 -7.45 13.80
N ASP A 132 -3.21 -7.53 13.62
CA ASP A 132 -4.20 -7.02 14.57
C ASP A 132 -4.79 -8.11 15.49
N CYS A 133 -4.39 -9.37 15.30
CA CYS A 133 -4.93 -10.49 16.08
C CYS A 133 -4.25 -10.63 17.45
N PRO A 134 -4.97 -11.09 18.48
CA PRO A 134 -4.43 -11.31 19.83
C PRO A 134 -3.65 -12.64 19.93
N LEU A 135 -2.64 -12.80 19.08
CA LEU A 135 -1.67 -13.91 19.12
C LEU A 135 -0.33 -13.44 19.73
N ASP A 136 0.49 -14.40 20.10
CA ASP A 136 1.88 -14.10 20.45
C ASP A 136 2.60 -13.42 19.27
N PRO A 137 3.24 -12.27 19.48
CA PRO A 137 3.90 -11.55 18.38
C PRO A 137 4.94 -12.38 17.64
N LEU A 138 5.63 -13.32 18.30
CA LEU A 138 6.61 -14.17 17.65
C LEU A 138 5.93 -15.21 16.75
N GLU A 139 4.75 -15.69 17.14
CA GLU A 139 3.93 -16.56 16.29
C GLU A 139 3.48 -15.82 15.04
N ILE A 140 3.01 -14.57 15.16
CA ILE A 140 2.65 -13.74 14.01
C ILE A 140 3.89 -13.52 13.11
N LEU A 141 5.02 -13.15 13.68
CA LEU A 141 6.26 -12.94 12.93
C LEU A 141 6.74 -14.20 12.20
N THR A 142 6.43 -15.39 12.71
CA THR A 142 6.74 -16.66 12.03
C THR A 142 5.94 -16.78 10.72
N TYR A 143 4.62 -16.54 10.74
CA TYR A 143 3.80 -16.50 9.53
C TYR A 143 4.29 -15.43 8.54
N LEU A 144 4.66 -14.23 9.05
CA LEU A 144 5.10 -13.13 8.21
C LEU A 144 6.51 -13.36 7.62
N ALA A 145 7.38 -14.11 8.31
CA ALA A 145 8.67 -14.53 7.78
C ALA A 145 8.51 -15.47 6.58
N ASP A 146 7.60 -16.44 6.67
CA ASP A 146 7.23 -17.29 5.54
C ASP A 146 6.64 -16.46 4.40
N GLY A 147 5.78 -15.50 4.73
CA GLY A 147 5.19 -14.57 3.78
C GLY A 147 6.21 -13.67 3.06
N LEU A 148 7.34 -13.28 3.68
CA LEU A 148 8.43 -12.56 3.01
C LEU A 148 9.16 -13.40 1.96
N ALA A 149 9.01 -14.72 2.01
CA ALA A 149 9.58 -15.67 1.06
C ALA A 149 8.54 -16.24 0.07
N ASP A 150 7.29 -15.80 0.12
CA ASP A 150 6.20 -16.29 -0.75
C ASP A 150 6.51 -16.06 -2.24
N PRO A 151 6.15 -17.00 -3.15
CA PRO A 151 6.30 -16.79 -4.59
C PRO A 151 5.50 -15.58 -5.12
N ASP A 152 4.35 -15.24 -4.50
CA ASP A 152 3.52 -14.09 -4.90
C ASP A 152 4.06 -12.79 -4.29
N LYS A 153 4.38 -11.80 -5.14
CA LYS A 153 4.94 -10.53 -4.69
C LYS A 153 4.03 -9.73 -3.75
N LEU A 154 2.70 -9.83 -3.95
CA LEU A 154 1.76 -9.12 -3.08
C LEU A 154 1.76 -9.69 -1.66
N VAL A 155 1.99 -10.99 -1.50
CA VAL A 155 2.16 -11.60 -0.18
C VAL A 155 3.42 -11.08 0.49
N ARG A 156 4.55 -11.00 -0.24
CA ARG A 156 5.80 -10.43 0.29
C ARG A 156 5.66 -8.97 0.72
N ILE A 157 5.00 -8.15 -0.11
CA ILE A 157 4.70 -6.73 0.20
C ILE A 157 3.83 -6.63 1.45
N ASN A 158 2.71 -7.34 1.49
CA ASN A 158 1.77 -7.27 2.61
C ASN A 158 2.37 -7.81 3.91
N SER A 159 3.25 -8.81 3.83
CA SER A 159 4.00 -9.30 4.99
C SER A 159 4.98 -8.25 5.54
N ALA A 160 5.66 -7.51 4.67
CA ALA A 160 6.52 -6.40 5.10
C ALA A 160 5.72 -5.28 5.77
N ILE A 161 4.53 -4.95 5.25
CA ILE A 161 3.61 -3.99 5.87
C ILE A 161 3.15 -4.49 7.23
N ALA A 162 2.70 -5.74 7.33
CA ALA A 162 2.22 -6.35 8.56
C ALA A 162 3.29 -6.40 9.65
N ILE A 163 4.55 -6.68 9.30
CA ILE A 163 5.69 -6.62 10.22
C ILE A 163 5.84 -5.21 10.82
N SER A 164 5.73 -4.18 9.99
CA SER A 164 5.80 -2.79 10.46
C SER A 164 4.60 -2.42 11.35
N GLN A 165 3.39 -2.85 10.99
CA GLN A 165 2.16 -2.62 11.76
C GLN A 165 2.19 -3.29 13.12
N LEU A 166 2.74 -4.51 13.20
CA LEU A 166 2.91 -5.23 14.45
C LEU A 166 3.82 -4.48 15.45
N GLY A 167 4.73 -3.62 14.96
CA GLY A 167 5.51 -2.70 15.77
C GLY A 167 6.56 -3.37 16.68
N ARG A 168 6.95 -4.62 16.40
CA ARG A 168 7.88 -5.38 17.24
C ARG A 168 9.33 -5.22 16.78
N PRO A 169 10.29 -5.00 17.68
CA PRO A 169 11.70 -4.82 17.31
C PRO A 169 12.31 -6.02 16.59
N GLU A 170 11.80 -7.23 16.83
CA GLU A 170 12.23 -8.45 16.14
C GLU A 170 11.96 -8.39 14.63
N GLY A 171 10.91 -7.66 14.21
CA GLY A 171 10.60 -7.43 12.80
C GLY A 171 11.70 -6.69 12.04
N VAL A 172 12.51 -5.89 12.72
CA VAL A 172 13.69 -5.21 12.13
C VAL A 172 14.66 -6.23 11.53
N LEU A 173 14.87 -7.35 12.22
CA LEU A 173 15.80 -8.39 11.76
C LEU A 173 15.29 -9.07 10.48
N LEU A 174 13.98 -9.36 10.41
CA LEU A 174 13.35 -9.97 9.23
C LEU A 174 13.42 -9.04 8.02
N LEU A 175 13.06 -7.76 8.18
CA LEU A 175 13.12 -6.78 7.10
C LEU A 175 14.56 -6.56 6.61
N ARG A 176 15.53 -6.45 7.53
CA ARG A 176 16.95 -6.32 7.15
C ARG A 176 17.46 -7.57 6.43
N LEU A 177 17.09 -8.76 6.88
CA LEU A 177 17.48 -10.01 6.22
C LEU A 177 16.91 -10.05 4.80
N LYS A 178 15.62 -9.70 4.62
CA LYS A 178 14.99 -9.63 3.30
C LYS A 178 15.71 -8.66 2.37
N LEU A 179 16.02 -7.45 2.86
CA LEU A 179 16.74 -6.44 2.09
C LEU A 179 18.15 -6.86 1.68
N LEU A 180 18.86 -7.58 2.56
CA LEU A 180 20.20 -8.10 2.27
C LEU A 180 20.18 -9.30 1.32
N SER A 181 19.12 -10.11 1.36
CA SER A 181 18.92 -11.25 0.45
C SER A 181 18.48 -10.79 -0.95
N GLY A 182 17.93 -9.59 -1.04
CA GLY A 182 17.37 -9.07 -2.29
C GLY A 182 15.99 -9.63 -2.64
N ASP A 183 15.43 -9.11 -3.72
CA ASP A 183 14.19 -9.59 -4.36
C ASP A 183 14.28 -9.31 -5.86
N GLY A 184 13.64 -10.15 -6.69
CA GLY A 184 13.52 -9.93 -8.11
C GLY A 184 12.52 -8.83 -8.50
N GLU A 185 11.72 -8.36 -7.53
CA GLU A 185 10.72 -7.32 -7.69
C GLU A 185 11.13 -6.10 -6.85
N PRO A 186 11.58 -5.00 -7.45
CA PRO A 186 12.07 -3.82 -6.71
C PRO A 186 11.05 -3.20 -5.75
N ASP A 187 9.76 -3.22 -6.11
CA ASP A 187 8.67 -2.72 -5.27
C ASP A 187 8.54 -3.49 -3.93
N VAL A 188 8.95 -4.76 -3.88
CA VAL A 188 9.05 -5.52 -2.61
C VAL A 188 10.15 -4.93 -1.72
N LEU A 189 11.30 -4.60 -2.30
CA LEU A 189 12.40 -3.95 -1.56
C LEU A 189 11.98 -2.55 -1.10
N GLY A 190 11.31 -1.77 -1.95
CA GLY A 190 10.74 -0.46 -1.64
C GLY A 190 9.81 -0.52 -0.42
N GLN A 191 8.91 -1.50 -0.39
CA GLN A 191 8.05 -1.69 0.77
C GLN A 191 8.85 -2.11 2.01
N CYS A 192 9.85 -2.97 1.88
CA CYS A 192 10.71 -3.35 3.01
C CYS A 192 11.52 -2.16 3.54
N PHE A 193 12.02 -1.26 2.67
CA PHE A 193 12.66 -0.01 3.10
C PHE A 193 11.69 0.87 3.90
N THR A 194 10.51 1.11 3.37
CA THR A 194 9.46 1.90 4.03
C THR A 194 9.07 1.31 5.38
N SER A 195 8.85 -0.01 5.44
CA SER A 195 8.49 -0.73 6.66
C SER A 195 9.61 -0.68 7.71
N LEU A 196 10.87 -0.83 7.29
CA LEU A 196 12.04 -0.74 8.17
C LEU A 196 12.21 0.68 8.74
N LEU A 197 12.06 1.71 7.90
CA LEU A 197 12.14 3.11 8.33
C LEU A 197 11.01 3.48 9.29
N GLY A 198 9.82 2.92 9.10
CA GLY A 198 8.69 3.09 10.02
C GLY A 198 8.93 2.41 11.38
N LEU A 199 9.51 1.23 11.38
CA LEU A 199 9.72 0.42 12.59
C LEU A 199 10.93 0.86 13.41
N ALA A 200 12.03 1.27 12.75
CA ALA A 200 13.29 1.63 13.40
C ALA A 200 13.97 2.82 12.70
N PRO A 201 13.40 4.03 12.78
CA PRO A 201 13.90 5.18 12.00
C PRO A 201 15.37 5.48 12.30
N THR A 202 15.79 5.44 13.55
CA THR A 202 17.17 5.81 13.96
C THR A 202 18.25 4.93 13.31
N GLY A 203 18.07 3.63 13.31
CA GLY A 203 19.02 2.68 12.67
C GLY A 203 18.69 2.41 11.20
N GLY A 204 17.43 2.60 10.80
CA GLY A 204 16.93 2.36 9.46
C GLY A 204 17.51 3.32 8.43
N VAL A 205 17.59 4.61 8.73
CA VAL A 205 18.12 5.62 7.79
C VAL A 205 19.53 5.24 7.33
N SER A 206 20.46 5.02 8.25
CA SER A 206 21.84 4.66 7.88
C SER A 206 21.94 3.30 7.15
N PHE A 207 21.03 2.37 7.44
CA PHE A 207 20.98 1.09 6.73
C PHE A 207 20.44 1.25 5.32
N VAL A 208 19.30 1.94 5.12
CA VAL A 208 18.67 2.15 3.82
C VAL A 208 19.54 3.04 2.91
N SER A 209 20.22 4.05 3.47
CA SER A 209 21.14 4.91 2.70
C SER A 209 22.26 4.14 1.99
N ARG A 210 22.64 2.96 2.45
CA ARG A 210 23.61 2.10 1.75
C ARG A 210 23.12 1.67 0.37
N PHE A 211 21.81 1.51 0.19
CA PHE A 211 21.19 1.09 -1.06
C PHE A 211 21.10 2.22 -2.09
N LEU A 212 21.30 3.47 -1.70
CA LEU A 212 21.48 4.58 -2.64
C LEU A 212 22.70 4.39 -3.57
N ARG A 213 23.66 3.53 -3.16
CA ARG A 213 24.83 3.16 -3.96
C ARG A 213 24.71 1.78 -4.60
N SER A 214 23.51 1.21 -4.67
CA SER A 214 23.28 -0.04 -5.41
C SER A 214 23.68 0.10 -6.87
N THR A 215 24.18 -0.98 -7.47
CA THR A 215 24.42 -1.05 -8.92
C THR A 215 23.12 -1.11 -9.71
N ASP A 216 22.04 -1.58 -9.07
CA ASP A 216 20.69 -1.63 -9.62
C ASP A 216 19.99 -0.28 -9.44
N GLU A 217 19.56 0.33 -10.55
CA GLU A 217 18.92 1.65 -10.55
C GLU A 217 17.53 1.62 -9.93
N GLU A 218 16.76 0.54 -10.11
CA GLU A 218 15.43 0.39 -9.53
C GLU A 218 15.52 0.30 -8.00
N VAL A 219 16.53 -0.42 -7.49
CA VAL A 219 16.80 -0.47 -6.04
C VAL A 219 17.21 0.90 -5.49
N ARG A 220 18.02 1.68 -6.25
CA ARG A 220 18.35 3.06 -5.85
C ARG A 220 17.12 3.95 -5.80
N LEU A 221 16.23 3.82 -6.79
CA LEU A 221 14.98 4.56 -6.88
C LEU A 221 14.09 4.28 -5.67
N GLU A 222 13.90 3.01 -5.33
CA GLU A 222 13.09 2.58 -4.19
C GLU A 222 13.67 3.05 -2.85
N ALA A 223 14.99 2.94 -2.66
CA ALA A 223 15.66 3.43 -1.46
C ALA A 223 15.54 4.96 -1.31
N ALA A 224 15.73 5.71 -2.39
CA ALA A 224 15.58 7.16 -2.41
C ALA A 224 14.14 7.58 -2.11
N SER A 225 13.15 6.91 -2.71
CA SER A 225 11.73 7.15 -2.48
C SER A 225 11.32 6.90 -1.03
N ALA A 226 11.79 5.80 -0.43
CA ALA A 226 11.51 5.47 0.97
C ALA A 226 12.15 6.50 1.94
N LEU A 227 13.40 6.90 1.70
CA LEU A 227 14.09 7.91 2.50
C LEU A 227 13.40 9.28 2.39
N ALA A 228 12.95 9.67 1.18
CA ALA A 228 12.28 10.96 0.97
C ALA A 228 10.95 11.08 1.76
N GLN A 229 10.28 9.96 2.01
CA GLN A 229 9.05 9.89 2.79
C GLN A 229 9.30 9.66 4.29
N CYS A 230 10.54 9.40 4.69
CA CYS A 230 10.90 9.17 6.09
C CYS A 230 10.70 10.45 6.93
N ARG A 231 10.29 10.26 8.18
CA ARG A 231 10.06 11.37 9.13
C ARG A 231 11.30 11.75 9.95
N ASP A 232 12.45 11.20 9.62
CA ASP A 232 13.71 11.50 10.29
C ASP A 232 14.51 12.49 9.45
N PRO A 233 14.91 13.67 10.00
CA PRO A 233 15.67 14.68 9.27
C PRO A 233 16.97 14.16 8.63
N ARG A 234 17.59 13.14 9.26
CA ARG A 234 18.80 12.50 8.72
C ARG A 234 18.56 11.83 7.37
N ALA A 235 17.32 11.46 7.04
CA ALA A 235 17.00 10.94 5.71
C ALA A 235 17.12 12.03 4.64
N VAL A 236 16.70 13.27 4.95
CA VAL A 236 16.87 14.42 4.04
C VAL A 236 18.35 14.77 3.88
N GLU A 237 19.15 14.71 4.97
CA GLU A 237 20.60 14.90 4.91
C GLU A 237 21.27 13.86 4.01
N ALA A 238 20.94 12.58 4.19
CA ALA A 238 21.49 11.49 3.34
C ALA A 238 21.12 11.66 1.87
N LEU A 239 19.90 12.11 1.57
CA LEU A 239 19.48 12.41 0.19
C LEU A 239 20.19 13.63 -0.37
N ALA A 240 20.47 14.66 0.44
CA ALA A 240 21.22 15.85 0.03
C ALA A 240 22.68 15.51 -0.28
N GLU A 241 23.30 14.61 0.47
CA GLU A 241 24.63 14.07 0.15
C GLU A 241 24.60 13.27 -1.15
N PHE A 242 23.64 12.36 -1.30
CA PHE A 242 23.47 11.54 -2.50
C PHE A 242 23.16 12.38 -3.75
N TRP A 243 22.47 13.51 -3.59
CA TRP A 243 22.17 14.45 -4.68
C TRP A 243 23.42 14.98 -5.40
N GLN A 244 24.54 15.03 -4.71
CA GLN A 244 25.81 15.53 -5.25
C GLN A 244 26.53 14.51 -6.15
N GLU A 245 26.03 13.28 -6.26
CA GLU A 245 26.63 12.25 -7.12
C GLU A 245 26.52 12.66 -8.60
N PRO A 246 27.67 12.72 -9.34
CA PRO A 246 27.68 13.29 -10.70
C PRO A 246 26.86 12.50 -11.72
N LEU A 247 26.70 11.19 -11.50
CA LEU A 247 26.04 10.27 -12.43
C LEU A 247 24.63 9.90 -11.99
N LEU A 248 24.02 10.70 -11.10
CA LEU A 248 22.67 10.45 -10.65
C LEU A 248 21.67 10.70 -11.77
N SER A 249 20.89 9.67 -12.13
CA SER A 249 19.91 9.75 -13.21
C SER A 249 18.80 10.76 -12.92
N LEU A 250 18.19 11.27 -13.97
CA LEU A 250 17.08 12.22 -13.84
C LEU A 250 15.87 11.58 -13.14
N ASP A 251 15.63 10.30 -13.34
CA ASP A 251 14.49 9.58 -12.74
C ASP A 251 14.66 9.45 -11.23
N VAL A 252 15.85 9.13 -10.75
CA VAL A 252 16.16 9.13 -9.31
C VAL A 252 16.02 10.54 -8.71
N ARG A 253 16.52 11.57 -9.40
CA ARG A 253 16.35 12.97 -8.96
C ARG A 253 14.87 13.36 -8.87
N ARG A 254 14.06 13.00 -9.87
CA ARG A 254 12.61 13.23 -9.86
C ARG A 254 11.92 12.53 -8.70
N ALA A 255 12.27 11.27 -8.45
CA ALA A 255 11.70 10.51 -7.34
C ALA A 255 12.00 11.15 -5.98
N ILE A 256 13.24 11.62 -5.77
CA ILE A 256 13.61 12.36 -4.56
C ILE A 256 12.75 13.63 -4.42
N VAL A 257 12.64 14.44 -5.47
CA VAL A 257 11.88 15.70 -5.45
C VAL A 257 10.40 15.44 -5.17
N ILE A 258 9.80 14.45 -5.83
CA ILE A 258 8.38 14.08 -5.62
C ILE A 258 8.17 13.56 -4.18
N GLY A 259 9.03 12.65 -3.73
CA GLY A 259 8.93 12.08 -2.39
C GLY A 259 9.08 13.13 -1.29
N LEU A 260 10.03 14.06 -1.42
CA LEU A 260 10.21 15.18 -0.50
C LEU A 260 9.00 16.14 -0.47
N GLY A 261 8.24 16.22 -1.57
CA GLY A 261 6.98 16.98 -1.60
C GLY A 261 5.92 16.46 -0.62
N ALA A 262 5.91 15.16 -0.37
CA ALA A 262 5.02 14.52 0.60
C ALA A 262 5.59 14.50 2.04
N SER A 263 6.86 14.87 2.23
CA SER A 263 7.54 14.85 3.52
C SER A 263 6.92 15.85 4.51
N PRO A 264 6.76 15.47 5.79
CA PRO A 264 6.30 16.38 6.83
C PRO A 264 7.42 17.27 7.41
N LEU A 265 8.64 17.19 6.89
CA LEU A 265 9.83 17.85 7.42
C LEU A 265 10.08 19.21 6.74
N PRO A 266 10.37 20.30 7.50
CA PRO A 266 10.71 21.60 6.93
C PRO A 266 12.02 21.56 6.11
N GLU A 267 12.96 20.68 6.45
CA GLU A 267 14.19 20.43 5.70
C GLU A 267 13.90 20.00 4.26
N ALA A 268 12.88 19.18 4.04
CA ALA A 268 12.44 18.76 2.71
C ALA A 268 11.94 19.96 1.89
N ALA A 269 11.14 20.86 2.48
CA ALA A 269 10.70 22.06 1.79
C ALA A 269 11.89 22.99 1.44
N ASN A 270 12.88 23.11 2.33
CA ASN A 270 14.10 23.87 2.05
C ASN A 270 14.91 23.26 0.91
N PHE A 271 15.04 21.94 0.86
CA PHE A 271 15.70 21.23 -0.24
C PHE A 271 14.98 21.52 -1.57
N LEU A 272 13.65 21.41 -1.61
CA LEU A 272 12.85 21.71 -2.81
C LEU A 272 13.01 23.16 -3.28
N LEU A 273 13.07 24.13 -2.38
CA LEU A 273 13.34 25.53 -2.72
C LEU A 273 14.75 25.71 -3.34
N THR A 274 15.73 24.95 -2.85
CA THR A 274 17.08 24.92 -3.43
C THR A 274 17.06 24.33 -4.85
N CYS A 275 16.28 23.26 -5.08
CA CYS A 275 16.08 22.70 -6.41
C CYS A 275 15.46 23.73 -7.37
N VAL A 276 14.46 24.49 -6.96
CA VAL A 276 13.87 25.55 -7.80
C VAL A 276 14.91 26.59 -8.16
N SER A 277 15.81 26.93 -7.24
CA SER A 277 16.80 27.99 -7.45
C SER A 277 17.96 27.58 -8.39
N HIS A 278 18.40 26.33 -8.34
CA HIS A 278 19.69 25.93 -8.93
C HIS A 278 19.62 24.82 -9.96
N GLU A 279 18.57 23.98 -9.92
CA GLU A 279 18.48 22.82 -10.80
C GLU A 279 17.93 23.15 -12.21
N PRO A 280 18.12 22.29 -13.22
CA PRO A 280 17.55 22.47 -14.56
C PRO A 280 16.03 22.68 -14.53
N PRO A 281 15.46 23.37 -15.53
CA PRO A 281 14.03 23.73 -15.55
C PRO A 281 13.09 22.56 -15.28
N GLU A 282 13.39 21.37 -15.78
CA GLU A 282 12.57 20.16 -15.59
C GLU A 282 12.47 19.73 -14.11
N LEU A 283 13.57 19.78 -13.36
CA LEU A 283 13.58 19.46 -11.93
C LEU A 283 12.99 20.61 -11.10
N ALA A 284 13.26 21.86 -11.50
CA ALA A 284 12.67 23.03 -10.87
C ALA A 284 11.14 23.03 -11.00
N GLU A 285 10.60 22.65 -12.18
CA GLU A 285 9.16 22.46 -12.38
C GLU A 285 8.59 21.39 -11.45
N THR A 286 9.24 20.23 -11.38
CA THR A 286 8.84 19.14 -10.48
C THR A 286 8.84 19.61 -9.02
N ALA A 287 9.85 20.39 -8.61
CA ALA A 287 9.95 20.94 -7.25
C ALA A 287 8.86 21.97 -6.96
N ILE A 288 8.49 22.84 -7.91
CA ILE A 288 7.35 23.77 -7.79
C ILE A 288 6.05 23.00 -7.61
N ALA A 289 5.84 21.95 -8.44
CA ALA A 289 4.64 21.12 -8.35
C ALA A 289 4.55 20.38 -6.99
N SER A 290 5.67 19.85 -6.50
CA SER A 290 5.77 19.16 -5.23
C SER A 290 5.50 20.12 -4.04
N LEU A 291 6.03 21.33 -4.07
CA LEU A 291 5.76 22.36 -3.06
C LEU A 291 4.28 22.80 -3.07
N ALA A 292 3.64 22.83 -4.25
CA ALA A 292 2.25 23.22 -4.38
C ALA A 292 1.27 22.26 -3.70
N THR A 293 1.63 20.98 -3.57
CA THR A 293 0.83 19.95 -2.90
C THR A 293 1.32 19.63 -1.49
N SER A 294 2.46 20.22 -1.08
CA SER A 294 3.05 19.95 0.23
C SER A 294 2.27 20.67 1.34
N ARG A 295 2.42 20.16 2.58
CA ARG A 295 1.89 20.84 3.76
C ARG A 295 2.52 22.24 4.01
N PHE A 296 3.68 22.49 3.40
CA PHE A 296 4.43 23.74 3.49
C PHE A 296 4.11 24.73 2.36
N GLN A 297 3.05 24.48 1.58
CA GLN A 297 2.65 25.32 0.43
C GLN A 297 2.57 26.81 0.81
N ALA A 298 1.82 27.14 1.85
CA ALA A 298 1.59 28.52 2.27
C ALA A 298 2.88 29.19 2.76
N GLU A 299 3.64 28.49 3.59
CA GLU A 299 4.88 28.98 4.19
C GLU A 299 5.98 29.19 3.14
N SER A 300 6.09 28.25 2.18
CA SER A 300 7.11 28.30 1.13
C SER A 300 6.81 29.31 0.03
N ARG A 301 5.57 29.73 -0.15
CA ARG A 301 5.12 30.58 -1.26
C ARG A 301 5.94 31.87 -1.44
N PRO A 302 6.23 32.68 -0.41
CA PRO A 302 7.01 33.91 -0.60
C PRO A 302 8.44 33.63 -1.10
N ARG A 303 9.11 32.63 -0.51
CA ARG A 303 10.47 32.22 -0.88
C ARG A 303 10.51 31.61 -2.28
N LEU A 304 9.49 30.81 -2.61
CA LEU A 304 9.33 30.19 -3.93
C LEU A 304 9.12 31.26 -5.01
N ALA A 305 8.26 32.25 -4.75
CA ALA A 305 8.05 33.38 -5.67
C ALA A 305 9.33 34.15 -5.94
N ALA A 306 10.14 34.43 -4.91
CA ALA A 306 11.44 35.06 -5.05
C ALA A 306 12.43 34.21 -5.86
N ALA A 307 12.49 32.89 -5.62
CA ALA A 307 13.35 31.96 -6.36
C ALA A 307 12.96 31.90 -7.84
N VAL A 308 11.67 31.78 -8.15
CA VAL A 308 11.16 31.75 -9.55
C VAL A 308 11.45 33.07 -10.25
N HIS A 309 11.26 34.21 -9.57
CA HIS A 309 11.56 35.53 -10.13
C HIS A 309 13.05 35.70 -10.44
N ALA A 310 13.94 35.28 -9.52
CA ALA A 310 15.38 35.35 -9.70
C ALA A 310 15.89 34.54 -10.90
N ARG A 311 15.20 33.44 -11.25
CA ARG A 311 15.52 32.59 -12.42
C ARG A 311 15.24 33.28 -13.77
N ALA A 312 14.41 34.32 -13.82
CA ALA A 312 13.98 35.01 -15.04
C ALA A 312 13.47 34.04 -16.15
N ASN A 313 12.88 32.90 -15.78
CA ASN A 313 12.40 31.88 -16.70
C ASN A 313 10.87 31.95 -16.79
N ALA A 314 10.35 32.31 -17.99
CA ALA A 314 8.94 32.50 -18.23
C ALA A 314 8.10 31.22 -18.03
N HIS A 315 8.67 30.04 -18.34
CA HIS A 315 8.00 28.76 -18.15
C HIS A 315 7.80 28.44 -16.66
N LEU A 316 8.85 28.55 -15.85
CA LEU A 316 8.75 28.33 -14.40
C LEU A 316 7.78 29.32 -13.73
N LYS A 317 7.76 30.59 -14.21
CA LYS A 317 6.79 31.58 -13.75
C LYS A 317 5.36 31.16 -14.08
N SER A 318 5.11 30.69 -15.31
CA SER A 318 3.78 30.22 -15.70
C SER A 318 3.30 29.05 -14.81
N ILE A 319 4.18 28.08 -14.53
CA ILE A 319 3.86 26.94 -13.65
C ILE A 319 3.56 27.43 -12.22
N PHE A 320 4.39 28.31 -11.69
CA PHE A 320 4.15 28.90 -10.37
C PHE A 320 2.79 29.61 -10.32
N ASP A 321 2.49 30.46 -11.29
CA ASP A 321 1.21 31.18 -11.36
C ASP A 321 0.03 30.22 -11.45
N GLN A 322 0.13 29.14 -12.24
CA GLN A 322 -0.91 28.12 -12.37
C GLN A 322 -1.15 27.34 -11.06
N LYS A 323 -0.07 26.95 -10.36
CA LYS A 323 -0.16 26.08 -9.18
C LYS A 323 -0.46 26.83 -7.89
N PHE A 324 -0.12 28.13 -7.80
CA PHE A 324 -0.26 28.96 -6.62
C PHE A 324 -1.25 30.11 -6.79
N SER A 325 -1.96 30.22 -7.93
CA SER A 325 -3.09 31.13 -8.06
C SER A 325 -4.20 30.73 -7.08
N PRO A 326 -4.87 31.71 -6.43
CA PRO A 326 -6.06 31.40 -5.65
C PRO A 326 -7.08 30.74 -6.58
N ALA A 327 -7.66 29.63 -6.13
CA ALA A 327 -8.77 28.99 -6.85
C ALA A 327 -9.85 30.07 -7.06
N THR A 328 -10.17 30.37 -8.31
CA THR A 328 -11.29 31.26 -8.65
C THR A 328 -12.54 30.61 -8.05
N PRO A 329 -13.24 31.26 -7.11
CA PRO A 329 -14.47 30.69 -6.58
C PRO A 329 -15.49 30.57 -7.73
N THR A 330 -15.87 29.33 -8.04
CA THR A 330 -17.00 29.00 -8.93
C THR A 330 -18.31 29.12 -8.17
#